data_740e9ce0c9fa71391a8aaf0654167bb7
#
_entry.id   740e9ce0c9fa71391a8aaf0654167bb7
#
_cell.length_a   1.000
_cell.length_b   1.000
_cell.length_c   1.000
_cell.angle_alpha   90.00
_cell.angle_beta   90.00
_cell.angle_gamma   90.00
#
_symmetry.space_group_name_H-M   'P 1'
#
loop_
_entity.id
_entity.type
_entity.pdbx_description
1 polymer ?
#
loop_
_entity_poly.entity_id
_entity_poly.type
_entity_poly.pdbx_seq_one_letter_code
_entity_poly.pdbx_strand_id
1 'polypeptide(L)'
;MPAYRLGSKKPRIHPSAILAPNCTIIGDVVIGPRTSIWPGAVLRGDYGYIRIGSDCSIQDNAVVHCSGKNPAIVGKGVTVAHGAIVHACRIGDECLIGAGAIIFDGASVGKHSILGVGCILLEGRRIPPRSIAVGAPAKIIRKATLQDFRAIKDSYRAYVKMAQLYEKTGAFDSSIRDS
;
A
#
# COMPACT_ATOMS: atom_id res chain seq x y z
N MET A 1 -15.63 -0.84 12.98
CA MET A 1 -14.65 -1.19 11.92
C MET A 1 -14.60 -0.05 10.90
N PRO A 2 -13.44 0.37 10.44
CA PRO A 2 -13.27 1.50 9.52
C PRO A 2 -13.58 1.13 8.05
N ALA A 3 -14.59 0.29 7.80
CA ALA A 3 -14.94 -0.24 6.49
C ALA A 3 -16.40 0.07 6.14
N TYR A 4 -16.61 0.72 5.00
CA TYR A 4 -17.89 1.28 4.58
C TYR A 4 -18.35 0.71 3.24
N ARG A 5 -19.63 0.36 3.16
CA ARG A 5 -20.30 -0.01 1.92
C ARG A 5 -20.60 1.25 1.09
N LEU A 6 -20.53 1.10 -0.23
CA LEU A 6 -21.01 2.10 -1.19
C LEU A 6 -21.97 1.41 -2.18
N GLY A 7 -23.26 1.52 -1.98
CA GLY A 7 -24.26 0.78 -2.73
C GLY A 7 -24.04 -0.74 -2.61
N SER A 8 -23.89 -1.44 -3.73
CA SER A 8 -23.58 -2.89 -3.77
C SER A 8 -22.10 -3.21 -3.51
N LYS A 9 -21.19 -2.23 -3.58
CA LYS A 9 -19.76 -2.41 -3.37
C LYS A 9 -19.46 -2.50 -1.87
N LYS A 10 -18.81 -3.59 -1.45
CA LYS A 10 -18.49 -3.87 -0.04
C LYS A 10 -17.04 -4.31 0.09
N PRO A 11 -16.27 -3.75 1.04
CA PRO A 11 -14.93 -4.23 1.34
C PRO A 11 -14.92 -5.72 1.74
N ARG A 12 -13.95 -6.47 1.24
CA ARG A 12 -13.67 -7.86 1.59
C ARG A 12 -12.27 -7.91 2.20
N ILE A 13 -12.21 -8.11 3.48
CA ILE A 13 -10.99 -8.03 4.28
C ILE A 13 -10.70 -9.41 4.83
N HIS A 14 -9.48 -9.91 4.57
CA HIS A 14 -9.08 -11.21 5.10
C HIS A 14 -9.04 -11.16 6.65
N PRO A 15 -9.49 -12.22 7.36
CA PRO A 15 -9.54 -12.23 8.83
C PRO A 15 -8.20 -11.96 9.52
N SER A 16 -7.08 -12.30 8.89
CA SER A 16 -5.73 -12.03 9.40
C SER A 16 -5.14 -10.69 8.95
N ALA A 17 -5.93 -9.83 8.32
CA ALA A 17 -5.51 -8.47 8.03
C ALA A 17 -5.75 -7.57 9.25
N ILE A 18 -4.83 -6.67 9.54
CA ILE A 18 -4.85 -5.82 10.73
C ILE A 18 -5.11 -4.38 10.31
N LEU A 19 -6.15 -3.77 10.88
CA LEU A 19 -6.62 -2.45 10.51
C LEU A 19 -6.52 -1.51 11.72
N ALA A 20 -5.86 -0.38 11.54
CA ALA A 20 -5.93 0.70 12.52
C ALA A 20 -7.37 1.25 12.64
N PRO A 21 -7.82 1.64 13.83
CA PRO A 21 -9.21 2.04 14.08
C PRO A 21 -9.62 3.30 13.28
N ASN A 22 -8.68 4.17 12.94
CA ASN A 22 -8.89 5.41 12.20
C ASN A 22 -8.45 5.36 10.72
N CYS A 23 -8.14 4.17 10.17
CA CYS A 23 -8.05 4.02 8.72
C CYS A 23 -9.46 4.08 8.09
N THR A 24 -9.55 4.29 6.77
CA THR A 24 -10.83 4.37 6.07
C THR A 24 -10.82 3.47 4.83
N ILE A 25 -11.77 2.53 4.74
CA ILE A 25 -11.88 1.59 3.62
C ILE A 25 -13.29 1.68 3.05
N ILE A 26 -13.44 2.08 1.77
CA ILE A 26 -14.74 2.35 1.16
C ILE A 26 -14.88 1.58 -0.16
N GLY A 27 -16.03 0.93 -0.37
CA GLY A 27 -16.44 0.40 -1.67
C GLY A 27 -15.80 -0.95 -2.04
N ASP A 28 -15.48 -1.16 -3.33
CA ASP A 28 -14.92 -2.44 -3.82
C ASP A 28 -13.41 -2.54 -3.53
N VAL A 29 -13.10 -2.90 -2.31
CA VAL A 29 -11.72 -3.10 -1.82
C VAL A 29 -11.55 -4.54 -1.36
N VAL A 30 -10.49 -5.21 -1.83
CA VAL A 30 -10.08 -6.52 -1.31
C VAL A 30 -8.71 -6.39 -0.65
N ILE A 31 -8.58 -6.87 0.58
CA ILE A 31 -7.34 -6.87 1.35
C ILE A 31 -6.96 -8.31 1.68
N GLY A 32 -5.76 -8.70 1.25
CA GLY A 32 -5.20 -10.03 1.44
C GLY A 32 -4.70 -10.31 2.86
N PRO A 33 -4.32 -11.57 3.13
CA PRO A 33 -3.92 -12.02 4.46
C PRO A 33 -2.65 -11.32 4.95
N ARG A 34 -2.57 -11.12 6.27
CA ARG A 34 -1.43 -10.53 7.01
C ARG A 34 -1.03 -9.12 6.53
N THR A 35 -1.92 -8.46 5.80
CA THR A 35 -1.74 -7.08 5.35
C THR A 35 -2.16 -6.14 6.47
N SER A 36 -1.40 -5.08 6.68
CA SER A 36 -1.69 -4.04 7.67
C SER A 36 -2.06 -2.72 7.02
N ILE A 37 -3.11 -2.09 7.54
CA ILE A 37 -3.57 -0.76 7.15
C ILE A 37 -3.42 0.14 8.38
N TRP A 38 -2.53 1.12 8.28
CA TRP A 38 -2.07 1.93 9.39
C TRP A 38 -2.91 3.20 9.60
N PRO A 39 -2.66 3.95 10.70
CA PRO A 39 -3.45 5.12 11.05
C PRO A 39 -3.58 6.15 9.93
N GLY A 40 -4.80 6.64 9.69
CA GLY A 40 -5.09 7.65 8.69
C GLY A 40 -5.02 7.19 7.24
N ALA A 41 -4.66 5.93 6.96
CA ALA A 41 -4.64 5.42 5.59
C ALA A 41 -6.07 5.33 5.01
N VAL A 42 -6.21 5.71 3.72
CA VAL A 42 -7.51 5.73 3.02
C VAL A 42 -7.45 4.85 1.78
N LEU A 43 -8.34 3.85 1.70
CA LEU A 43 -8.53 2.99 0.53
C LEU A 43 -9.95 3.18 0.00
N ARG A 44 -10.10 3.90 -1.12
CA ARG A 44 -11.42 4.26 -1.67
C ARG A 44 -11.64 3.66 -3.06
N GLY A 45 -12.40 2.54 -3.08
CA GLY A 45 -12.78 1.78 -4.28
C GLY A 45 -14.19 2.13 -4.76
N ASP A 46 -14.45 3.39 -5.07
CA ASP A 46 -15.75 3.93 -5.46
C ASP A 46 -15.99 3.88 -6.97
N TYR A 47 -15.10 4.43 -7.78
CA TYR A 47 -15.22 4.43 -9.23
C TYR A 47 -14.86 3.09 -9.89
N GLY A 48 -13.91 2.37 -9.32
CA GLY A 48 -13.44 1.08 -9.81
C GLY A 48 -13.27 0.09 -8.66
N TYR A 49 -12.12 -0.58 -8.61
CA TYR A 49 -11.80 -1.50 -7.53
C TYR A 49 -10.34 -1.40 -7.08
N ILE A 50 -10.11 -1.80 -5.83
CA ILE A 50 -8.78 -1.89 -5.22
C ILE A 50 -8.52 -3.34 -4.83
N ARG A 51 -7.32 -3.84 -5.12
CA ARG A 51 -6.85 -5.17 -4.72
C ARG A 51 -5.48 -5.03 -4.06
N ILE A 52 -5.40 -5.40 -2.80
CA ILE A 52 -4.16 -5.43 -2.03
C ILE A 52 -3.82 -6.88 -1.75
N GLY A 53 -2.62 -7.29 -2.12
CA GLY A 53 -2.11 -8.66 -1.91
C GLY A 53 -1.87 -8.99 -0.44
N SER A 54 -1.23 -10.13 -0.20
CA SER A 54 -0.81 -10.57 1.14
C SER A 54 0.46 -9.86 1.61
N ASP A 55 0.66 -9.84 2.93
CA ASP A 55 1.90 -9.37 3.55
C ASP A 55 2.27 -7.91 3.19
N CYS A 56 1.28 -7.08 2.85
CA CYS A 56 1.49 -5.69 2.52
C CYS A 56 1.40 -4.79 3.76
N SER A 57 2.05 -3.63 3.67
CA SER A 57 1.90 -2.56 4.66
C SER A 57 1.49 -1.28 3.95
N ILE A 58 0.27 -0.80 4.21
CA ILE A 58 -0.23 0.49 3.74
C ILE A 58 -0.14 1.45 4.93
N GLN A 59 0.91 2.27 4.93
CA GLN A 59 1.33 3.00 6.11
C GLN A 59 0.52 4.27 6.35
N ASP A 60 0.86 4.95 7.45
CA ASP A 60 0.12 6.10 7.97
C ASP A 60 -0.12 7.15 6.89
N ASN A 61 -1.36 7.62 6.80
CA ASN A 61 -1.81 8.63 5.83
C ASN A 61 -1.59 8.30 4.35
N ALA A 62 -1.26 7.04 4.00
CA ALA A 62 -1.20 6.64 2.60
C ALA A 62 -2.60 6.60 1.98
N VAL A 63 -2.68 6.97 0.69
CA VAL A 63 -3.94 6.97 -0.06
C VAL A 63 -3.86 5.97 -1.19
N VAL A 64 -4.83 5.06 -1.26
CA VAL A 64 -5.02 4.16 -2.40
C VAL A 64 -6.38 4.44 -3.03
N HIS A 65 -6.39 4.83 -4.29
CA HIS A 65 -7.61 5.14 -5.01
C HIS A 65 -7.60 4.53 -6.42
N CYS A 66 -8.77 4.33 -6.98
CA CYS A 66 -8.96 3.86 -8.34
C CYS A 66 -9.69 4.91 -9.18
N SER A 67 -9.54 4.86 -10.49
CA SER A 67 -10.35 5.64 -11.42
C SER A 67 -11.37 4.73 -12.15
N GLY A 68 -12.30 5.34 -12.90
CA GLY A 68 -13.27 4.58 -13.69
C GLY A 68 -12.63 3.72 -14.78
N LYS A 69 -11.42 4.07 -15.22
CA LYS A 69 -10.69 3.35 -16.29
C LYS A 69 -9.68 2.35 -15.72
N ASN A 70 -9.05 2.67 -14.60
CA ASN A 70 -7.95 1.90 -14.05
C ASN A 70 -8.19 1.52 -12.58
N PRO A 71 -8.05 0.23 -12.22
CA PRO A 71 -8.03 -0.20 -10.83
C PRO A 71 -6.72 0.18 -10.15
N ALA A 72 -6.69 0.17 -8.83
CA ALA A 72 -5.45 0.15 -8.06
C ALA A 72 -5.15 -1.29 -7.63
N ILE A 73 -4.02 -1.82 -8.09
CA ILE A 73 -3.61 -3.19 -7.79
C ILE A 73 -2.22 -3.15 -7.15
N VAL A 74 -2.12 -3.70 -5.95
CA VAL A 74 -0.89 -3.85 -5.18
C VAL A 74 -0.63 -5.33 -4.98
N GLY A 75 0.52 -5.81 -5.45
CA GLY A 75 0.96 -7.19 -5.33
C GLY A 75 1.22 -7.61 -3.88
N LYS A 76 1.83 -8.77 -3.67
CA LYS A 76 2.18 -9.28 -2.33
C LYS A 76 3.50 -8.69 -1.83
N GLY A 77 3.64 -8.56 -0.50
CA GLY A 77 4.89 -8.12 0.13
C GLY A 77 5.28 -6.69 -0.26
N VAL A 78 4.30 -5.81 -0.46
CA VAL A 78 4.54 -4.42 -0.85
C VAL A 78 4.44 -3.53 0.38
N THR A 79 5.43 -2.66 0.54
CA THR A 79 5.37 -1.53 1.46
C THR A 79 4.97 -0.27 0.70
N VAL A 80 3.83 0.32 1.06
CA VAL A 80 3.41 1.67 0.66
C VAL A 80 3.65 2.56 1.87
N ALA A 81 4.74 3.31 1.85
CA ALA A 81 5.20 4.07 3.02
C ALA A 81 4.35 5.32 3.28
N HIS A 82 4.62 5.95 4.44
CA HIS A 82 3.85 7.06 4.98
C HIS A 82 3.53 8.15 3.96
N GLY A 83 2.27 8.54 3.87
CA GLY A 83 1.79 9.62 2.99
C GLY A 83 1.92 9.35 1.49
N ALA A 84 2.28 8.15 1.06
CA ALA A 84 2.35 7.83 -0.37
C ALA A 84 0.96 7.75 -1.00
N ILE A 85 0.86 8.12 -2.29
CA ILE A 85 -0.38 8.09 -3.06
C ILE A 85 -0.26 7.06 -4.19
N VAL A 86 -1.13 6.07 -4.17
CA VAL A 86 -1.26 5.01 -5.17
C VAL A 86 -2.58 5.21 -5.90
N HIS A 87 -2.54 5.89 -7.04
CA HIS A 87 -3.74 6.26 -7.77
C HIS A 87 -3.87 5.48 -9.07
N ALA A 88 -4.90 4.62 -9.16
CA ALA A 88 -5.33 3.92 -10.38
C ALA A 88 -4.17 3.24 -11.16
N CYS A 89 -3.27 2.57 -10.45
CA CYS A 89 -2.02 2.04 -10.98
C CYS A 89 -1.78 0.58 -10.56
N ARG A 90 -0.72 -0.02 -11.06
CA ARG A 90 -0.33 -1.40 -10.73
C ARG A 90 1.06 -1.45 -10.12
N ILE A 91 1.17 -2.07 -8.96
CA ILE A 91 2.44 -2.32 -8.27
C ILE A 91 2.63 -3.84 -8.19
N GLY A 92 3.73 -4.32 -8.72
CA GLY A 92 4.10 -5.74 -8.68
C GLY A 92 4.52 -6.20 -7.28
N ASP A 93 4.77 -7.49 -7.15
CA ASP A 93 5.17 -8.10 -5.89
C ASP A 93 6.50 -7.57 -5.36
N GLU A 94 6.64 -7.57 -4.04
CA GLU A 94 7.88 -7.24 -3.35
C GLU A 94 8.47 -5.90 -3.84
N CYS A 95 7.66 -4.84 -3.76
CA CYS A 95 8.09 -3.47 -4.04
C CYS A 95 8.09 -2.63 -2.76
N LEU A 96 8.93 -1.59 -2.75
CA LEU A 96 8.93 -0.55 -1.74
C LEU A 96 8.60 0.79 -2.39
N ILE A 97 7.49 1.38 -1.98
CA ILE A 97 7.06 2.71 -2.39
C ILE A 97 7.39 3.65 -1.24
N GLY A 98 8.35 4.54 -1.47
CA GLY A 98 8.90 5.45 -0.47
C GLY A 98 7.88 6.44 0.06
N ALA A 99 8.15 6.99 1.24
CA ALA A 99 7.28 7.98 1.88
C ALA A 99 7.03 9.18 0.95
N GLY A 100 5.76 9.63 0.89
CA GLY A 100 5.35 10.73 0.03
C GLY A 100 5.47 10.48 -1.48
N ALA A 101 5.79 9.26 -1.92
CA ALA A 101 5.81 8.96 -3.35
C ALA A 101 4.39 8.97 -3.94
N ILE A 102 4.28 9.40 -5.21
CA ILE A 102 3.00 9.50 -5.91
C ILE A 102 3.07 8.70 -7.20
N ILE A 103 2.09 7.82 -7.42
CA ILE A 103 1.98 7.00 -8.62
C ILE A 103 0.62 7.29 -9.26
N PHE A 104 0.63 7.77 -10.50
CA PHE A 104 -0.58 8.20 -11.21
C PHE A 104 -1.20 7.11 -12.09
N ASP A 105 -2.35 7.46 -12.68
CA ASP A 105 -3.23 6.61 -13.49
C ASP A 105 -2.48 5.82 -14.56
N GLY A 106 -2.83 4.53 -14.67
CA GLY A 106 -2.26 3.66 -15.68
C GLY A 106 -0.76 3.38 -15.55
N ALA A 107 -0.09 4.01 -14.58
CA ALA A 107 1.33 3.73 -14.33
C ALA A 107 1.54 2.32 -13.74
N SER A 108 2.75 1.79 -13.90
CA SER A 108 3.08 0.48 -13.35
C SER A 108 4.50 0.41 -12.79
N VAL A 109 4.63 -0.27 -11.66
CA VAL A 109 5.91 -0.57 -11.01
C VAL A 109 6.12 -2.09 -11.06
N GLY A 110 7.16 -2.52 -11.76
CA GLY A 110 7.50 -3.94 -11.88
C GLY A 110 8.02 -4.51 -10.56
N LYS A 111 7.84 -5.81 -10.37
CA LYS A 111 8.24 -6.53 -9.14
C LYS A 111 9.69 -6.26 -8.72
N HIS A 112 9.94 -6.35 -7.41
CA HIS A 112 11.27 -6.16 -6.80
C HIS A 112 11.89 -4.80 -7.09
N SER A 113 11.07 -3.74 -7.15
CA SER A 113 11.52 -2.38 -7.43
C SER A 113 11.31 -1.45 -6.23
N ILE A 114 12.07 -0.38 -6.19
CA ILE A 114 11.94 0.66 -5.19
C ILE A 114 11.66 1.99 -5.90
N LEU A 115 10.60 2.68 -5.50
CA LEU A 115 10.40 4.09 -5.73
C LEU A 115 10.89 4.84 -4.49
N GLY A 116 11.86 5.74 -4.65
CA GLY A 116 12.41 6.50 -3.55
C GLY A 116 11.40 7.47 -2.91
N VAL A 117 11.78 8.04 -1.78
CA VAL A 117 11.00 9.04 -1.05
C VAL A 117 10.67 10.23 -1.95
N GLY A 118 9.42 10.70 -1.93
CA GLY A 118 8.94 11.83 -2.75
C GLY A 118 8.97 11.62 -4.27
N CYS A 119 9.15 10.37 -4.72
CA CYS A 119 9.21 10.06 -6.15
C CYS A 119 7.83 10.21 -6.82
N ILE A 120 7.77 10.85 -8.00
CA ILE A 120 6.52 11.03 -8.75
C ILE A 120 6.57 10.25 -10.06
N LEU A 121 5.81 9.16 -10.14
CA LEU A 121 5.63 8.37 -11.36
C LEU A 121 4.38 8.86 -12.10
N LEU A 122 4.59 9.53 -13.22
CA LEU A 122 3.55 10.15 -14.02
C LEU A 122 2.64 9.11 -14.71
N GLU A 123 1.49 9.57 -15.17
CA GLU A 123 0.47 8.79 -15.87
C GLU A 123 1.05 7.92 -16.97
N GLY A 124 0.61 6.66 -17.04
CA GLY A 124 1.00 5.68 -18.05
C GLY A 124 2.47 5.25 -18.02
N ARG A 125 3.30 5.84 -17.16
CA ARG A 125 4.73 5.49 -17.08
C ARG A 125 4.95 4.14 -16.44
N ARG A 126 6.04 3.49 -16.86
CA ARG A 126 6.38 2.15 -16.39
C ARG A 126 7.78 2.11 -15.81
N ILE A 127 7.89 1.54 -14.62
CA ILE A 127 9.16 1.14 -14.02
C ILE A 127 9.34 -0.36 -14.25
N PRO A 128 10.33 -0.80 -15.01
CA PRO A 128 10.61 -2.22 -15.22
C PRO A 128 10.89 -2.96 -13.90
N PRO A 129 10.71 -4.29 -13.86
CA PRO A 129 11.10 -5.07 -12.69
C PRO A 129 12.57 -4.86 -12.29
N ARG A 130 12.85 -4.97 -10.99
CA ARG A 130 14.21 -4.86 -10.43
C ARG A 130 14.86 -3.51 -10.73
N SER A 131 14.13 -2.42 -10.56
CA SER A 131 14.61 -1.06 -10.80
C SER A 131 14.54 -0.21 -9.54
N ILE A 132 15.50 0.68 -9.39
CA ILE A 132 15.46 1.76 -8.40
C ILE A 132 15.19 3.05 -9.16
N ALA A 133 14.08 3.71 -8.80
CA ALA A 133 13.68 4.99 -9.39
C ALA A 133 13.51 6.05 -8.31
N VAL A 134 13.92 7.28 -8.63
CA VAL A 134 13.85 8.44 -7.74
C VAL A 134 13.49 9.70 -8.51
N GLY A 135 13.06 10.74 -7.79
CA GLY A 135 12.85 12.09 -8.32
C GLY A 135 11.43 12.35 -8.80
N ALA A 136 11.18 13.60 -9.13
CA ALA A 136 9.93 14.14 -9.66
C ALA A 136 10.21 14.95 -10.93
N PRO A 137 9.95 14.39 -12.14
CA PRO A 137 9.40 13.06 -12.39
C PRO A 137 10.38 11.91 -12.13
N ALA A 138 9.85 10.71 -11.90
CA ALA A 138 10.60 9.50 -11.62
C ALA A 138 11.61 9.16 -12.72
N LYS A 139 12.86 8.92 -12.32
CA LYS A 139 13.93 8.45 -13.22
C LYS A 139 14.56 7.19 -12.65
N ILE A 140 14.76 6.18 -13.49
CA ILE A 140 15.48 4.97 -13.10
C ILE A 140 16.96 5.33 -12.98
N ILE A 141 17.54 5.12 -11.80
CA ILE A 141 18.94 5.43 -11.53
C ILE A 141 19.85 4.21 -11.61
N ARG A 142 19.30 3.01 -11.35
CA ARG A 142 20.05 1.75 -11.44
C ARG A 142 19.12 0.52 -11.35
N LYS A 143 19.66 -0.63 -11.61
CA LYS A 143 19.03 -1.92 -11.28
C LYS A 143 19.10 -2.18 -9.78
N ALA A 144 18.10 -2.89 -9.26
CA ALA A 144 18.08 -3.34 -7.87
C ALA A 144 19.10 -4.49 -7.67
N THR A 145 19.84 -4.42 -6.58
CA THR A 145 20.82 -5.40 -6.13
C THR A 145 20.21 -6.41 -5.16
N LEU A 146 20.98 -7.44 -4.78
CA LEU A 146 20.56 -8.38 -3.72
C LEU A 146 20.34 -7.67 -2.36
N GLN A 147 21.10 -6.60 -2.09
CA GLN A 147 20.91 -5.80 -0.87
C GLN A 147 19.57 -5.07 -0.90
N ASP A 148 19.18 -4.50 -2.05
CA ASP A 148 17.87 -3.86 -2.20
C ASP A 148 16.72 -4.87 -2.01
N PHE A 149 16.87 -6.10 -2.52
CA PHE A 149 15.86 -7.14 -2.31
C PHE A 149 15.73 -7.54 -0.82
N ARG A 150 16.85 -7.59 -0.11
CA ARG A 150 16.83 -7.81 1.35
C ARG A 150 16.11 -6.67 2.04
N ALA A 151 16.45 -5.42 1.72
CA ALA A 151 15.79 -4.24 2.31
C ALA A 151 14.28 -4.23 2.07
N ILE A 152 13.81 -4.58 0.87
CA ILE A 152 12.37 -4.72 0.58
C ILE A 152 11.73 -5.78 1.49
N LYS A 153 12.37 -6.98 1.58
CA LYS A 153 11.85 -8.08 2.39
C LYS A 153 11.83 -7.75 3.88
N ASP A 154 12.90 -7.14 4.37
CA ASP A 154 13.00 -6.74 5.77
C ASP A 154 11.94 -5.69 6.12
N SER A 155 11.68 -4.74 5.21
CA SER A 155 10.64 -3.74 5.37
C SER A 155 9.26 -4.38 5.58
N TYR A 156 8.71 -5.09 4.60
CA TYR A 156 7.35 -5.61 4.75
C TYR A 156 7.23 -6.66 5.86
N ARG A 157 8.26 -7.49 6.09
CA ARG A 157 8.25 -8.47 7.18
C ARG A 157 8.28 -7.83 8.57
N ALA A 158 9.03 -6.74 8.72
CA ALA A 158 9.02 -5.96 9.96
C ALA A 158 7.61 -5.43 10.27
N TYR A 159 6.91 -4.90 9.24
CA TYR A 159 5.56 -4.41 9.41
C TYR A 159 4.52 -5.52 9.65
N VAL A 160 4.68 -6.70 9.06
CA VAL A 160 3.84 -7.87 9.40
C VAL A 160 3.99 -8.23 10.89
N LYS A 161 5.24 -8.29 11.39
CA LYS A 161 5.50 -8.57 12.83
C LYS A 161 4.99 -7.45 13.73
N MET A 162 5.21 -6.20 13.33
CA MET A 162 4.74 -5.04 14.11
C MET A 162 3.22 -5.02 14.22
N ALA A 163 2.50 -5.25 13.12
CA ALA A 163 1.05 -5.31 13.13
C ALA A 163 0.51 -6.42 14.06
N GLN A 164 1.14 -7.60 14.04
CA GLN A 164 0.81 -8.69 14.98
C GLN A 164 1.06 -8.30 16.45
N LEU A 165 2.13 -7.52 16.72
CA LEU A 165 2.38 -6.98 18.05
C LEU A 165 1.28 -6.01 18.48
N TYR A 166 0.87 -5.08 17.60
CA TYR A 166 -0.22 -4.14 17.87
C TYR A 166 -1.54 -4.86 18.16
N GLU A 167 -1.86 -5.90 17.39
CA GLU A 167 -3.03 -6.74 17.63
C GLU A 167 -2.95 -7.44 18.99
N LYS A 168 -1.81 -8.11 19.27
CA LYS A 168 -1.60 -8.86 20.53
C LYS A 168 -1.62 -7.97 21.78
N THR A 169 -1.14 -6.75 21.69
CA THR A 169 -1.08 -5.81 22.82
C THR A 169 -2.32 -4.96 22.98
N GLY A 170 -3.29 -5.06 22.04
CA GLY A 170 -4.48 -4.21 22.06
C GLY A 170 -4.17 -2.74 21.73
N ALA A 171 -3.01 -2.43 21.11
CA ALA A 171 -2.60 -1.05 20.82
C ALA A 171 -3.57 -0.29 19.91
N PHE A 172 -4.40 -1.02 19.17
CA PHE A 172 -5.51 -0.45 18.38
C PHE A 172 -6.85 -0.52 19.10
N ASP A 173 -6.89 -0.98 20.34
CA ASP A 173 -8.11 -0.98 21.13
C ASP A 173 -8.33 0.41 21.75
N SER A 174 -9.53 0.96 21.54
CA SER A 174 -9.89 2.30 22.04
C SER A 174 -10.13 2.34 23.57
N SER A 175 -9.96 1.23 24.26
CA SER A 175 -10.20 1.10 25.71
C SER A 175 -9.10 1.69 26.58
N ILE A 176 -7.94 2.05 26.02
CA ILE A 176 -6.90 2.79 26.76
C ILE A 176 -7.26 4.29 26.72
N ARG A 177 -8.32 4.66 27.43
CA ARG A 177 -8.60 6.02 27.86
C ARG A 177 -8.48 6.05 29.36
N ASP A 178 -7.43 6.70 29.79
CA ASP A 178 -7.22 7.25 31.13
C ASP A 178 -7.16 6.24 32.30
N SER A 179 -5.98 5.93 32.69
CA SER A 179 -5.63 5.76 34.10
C SER A 179 -4.71 6.90 34.54
#